data_7dea2fdc05e8dbd9814aa9f4618e7bd2
#
_entry.id   7dea2fdc05e8dbd9814aa9f4618e7bd2
#
_cell.length_a   1.000
_cell.length_b   1.000
_cell.length_c   1.000
_cell.angle_alpha   90.00
_cell.angle_beta   90.00
_cell.angle_gamma   90.00
#
_symmetry.space_group_name_H-M   'P 1'
#
loop_
_entity.id
_entity.type
_entity.pdbx_description
1 polymer ?
#
loop_
_entity_poly.entity_id
_entity_poly.type
_entity_poly.pdbx_seq_one_letter_code
_entity_poly.pdbx_strand_id
1 'polypeptide(L)' 'MPDWIARANIEHYTTLLETEKDPQRRAMIERELAEEKAKLAAILKHKDREKKER' A
#
# COMPACT_ATOMS: atom_id res chain seq x y z
N MET A 1 5.58 6.48 9.80
CA MET A 1 4.70 6.90 8.70
C MET A 1 3.26 6.58 9.04
N PRO A 2 2.35 7.55 8.91
CA PRO A 2 0.95 7.28 9.22
C PRO A 2 0.33 6.31 8.23
N ASP A 3 -0.55 5.46 8.73
CA ASP A 3 -1.18 4.44 7.90
C ASP A 3 -2.10 5.03 6.82
N TRP A 4 -2.65 6.22 7.06
CA TRP A 4 -3.55 6.81 6.08
C TRP A 4 -2.84 7.16 4.77
N ILE A 5 -1.54 7.48 4.84
CA ILE A 5 -0.77 7.75 3.63
C ILE A 5 -0.63 6.48 2.80
N ALA A 6 -0.29 5.36 3.44
CA ALA A 6 -0.18 4.09 2.73
C ALA A 6 -1.52 3.68 2.14
N ARG A 7 -2.61 3.87 2.89
CA ARG A 7 -3.94 3.53 2.40
C ARG A 7 -4.32 4.39 1.20
N ALA A 8 -4.01 5.67 1.25
CA ALA A 8 -4.30 6.57 0.13
C ALA A 8 -3.53 6.16 -1.12
N ASN A 9 -2.27 5.77 -0.95
CA ASN A 9 -1.45 5.33 -2.07
C ASN A 9 -1.99 4.02 -2.67
N ILE A 10 -2.41 3.10 -1.82
CA ILE A 10 -2.99 1.84 -2.29
C ILE A 10 -4.24 2.11 -3.13
N GLU A 11 -5.11 2.97 -2.65
CA GLU A 11 -6.32 3.33 -3.38
C GLU A 11 -5.98 3.98 -4.72
N HIS A 12 -5.02 4.89 -4.70
CA HIS A 12 -4.60 5.59 -5.90
C HIS A 12 -4.07 4.62 -6.96
N TYR A 13 -3.19 3.71 -6.57
CA TYR A 13 -2.61 2.75 -7.51
C TYR A 13 -3.65 1.75 -7.99
N THR A 14 -4.55 1.33 -7.12
CA THR A 14 -5.62 0.42 -7.51
C THR A 14 -6.49 1.07 -8.59
N THR A 15 -6.82 2.34 -8.42
CA THR A 15 -7.60 3.09 -9.39
C THR A 15 -6.85 3.22 -10.71
N LEU A 16 -5.55 3.51 -10.65
CA LEU A 16 -4.75 3.62 -11.86
C LEU A 16 -4.76 2.33 -12.66
N LEU A 17 -4.70 1.18 -11.98
CA LEU A 17 -4.70 -0.11 -12.67
C LEU A 17 -5.99 -0.36 -13.42
N GLU A 18 -7.08 0.23 -12.98
CA GLU A 18 -8.38 0.02 -13.64
C GLU A 18 -8.37 0.56 -15.06
N THR A 19 -7.60 1.61 -15.33
CA THR A 19 -7.60 2.26 -16.63
C THR A 19 -6.28 2.13 -17.38
N GLU A 20 -5.21 1.69 -16.72
CA GLU A 20 -3.90 1.58 -17.37
C GLU A 20 -3.85 0.36 -18.28
N LYS A 21 -3.56 0.58 -19.55
CA LYS A 21 -3.53 -0.49 -20.55
C LYS A 21 -2.12 -0.91 -20.96
N ASP A 22 -1.13 -0.06 -20.69
CA ASP A 22 0.25 -0.36 -21.04
C ASP A 22 0.82 -1.42 -20.09
N PRO A 23 1.26 -2.59 -20.62
CA PRO A 23 1.76 -3.65 -19.75
C PRO A 23 2.95 -3.23 -18.89
N GLN A 24 3.83 -2.40 -19.40
CA GLN A 24 4.99 -1.96 -18.63
C GLN A 24 4.58 -1.05 -17.48
N ARG A 25 3.65 -0.14 -17.73
CA ARG A 25 3.16 0.75 -16.68
C ARG A 25 2.36 -0.04 -15.66
N ARG A 26 1.56 -1.00 -16.13
CA ARG A 26 0.81 -1.84 -15.20
C ARG A 26 1.74 -2.58 -14.25
N ALA A 27 2.83 -3.13 -14.78
CA ALA A 27 3.79 -3.85 -13.96
C ALA A 27 4.41 -2.94 -12.91
N MET A 28 4.74 -1.72 -13.29
CA MET A 28 5.30 -0.74 -12.37
C MET A 28 4.31 -0.36 -11.27
N ILE A 29 3.06 -0.11 -11.65
CA ILE A 29 2.01 0.24 -10.69
C ILE A 29 1.75 -0.92 -9.74
N GLU A 30 1.70 -2.15 -10.25
CA GLU A 30 1.48 -3.32 -9.41
C GLU A 30 2.60 -3.50 -8.40
N ARG A 31 3.83 -3.22 -8.81
CA ARG A 31 4.97 -3.30 -7.91
C ARG A 31 4.86 -2.26 -6.80
N GLU A 32 4.54 -1.02 -7.17
CA GLU A 32 4.36 0.04 -6.19
C GLU A 32 3.21 -0.26 -5.23
N LEU A 33 2.13 -0.81 -5.79
CA LEU A 33 1.00 -1.20 -4.97
C LEU A 33 1.39 -2.25 -3.94
N ALA A 34 2.16 -3.26 -4.36
CA ALA A 34 2.62 -4.30 -3.46
C ALA A 34 3.50 -3.72 -2.36
N GLU A 35 4.36 -2.76 -2.70
CA GLU A 35 5.23 -2.11 -1.72
C GLU A 35 4.42 -1.34 -0.69
N GLU A 36 3.39 -0.62 -1.13
CA GLU A 36 2.55 0.13 -0.20
C GLU A 36 1.76 -0.80 0.71
N LYS A 37 1.28 -1.91 0.17
CA LYS A 37 0.59 -2.90 1.00
C LYS A 37 1.51 -3.48 2.06
N ALA A 38 2.75 -3.75 1.71
CA ALA A 38 3.73 -4.25 2.66
C ALA A 38 4.01 -3.22 3.75
N LYS A 39 4.12 -1.95 3.37
CA LYS A 39 4.32 -0.88 4.34
C LYS A 39 3.14 -0.78 5.30
N LEU A 40 1.94 -0.84 4.77
CA LEU A 40 0.75 -0.78 5.61
C LEU A 40 0.71 -1.94 6.60
N ALA A 41 1.02 -3.14 6.11
CA ALA A 41 1.04 -4.31 6.99
C ALA A 41 2.03 -4.13 8.13
N ALA A 42 3.21 -3.57 7.83
CA ALA A 42 4.22 -3.33 8.85
C ALA A 42 3.74 -2.29 9.87
N ILE A 43 3.10 -1.23 9.40
CA ILE A 43 2.58 -0.19 10.29
C ILE A 43 1.53 -0.77 11.24
N LEU A 44 0.61 -1.55 10.69
CA LEU A 44 -0.46 -2.14 11.50
C LEU A 44 0.10 -3.15 12.50
N LYS A 45 1.12 -3.89 12.11
CA LYS A 45 1.76 -4.83 12.99
C LYS A 45 2.42 -4.13 14.17
N HIS A 46 3.08 -3.01 13.92
CA HIS A 46 3.69 -2.23 14.99
C HIS A 46 2.65 -1.66 15.94
N LYS A 47 1.56 -1.16 15.41
CA LYS A 47 0.48 -0.66 16.25
C LYS A 47 -0.07 -1.74 17.15
N ASP A 48 -0.25 -2.93 16.60
CA ASP A 48 -0.76 -4.07 17.35
C ASP A 48 0.18 -4.44 18.48
N ARG A 49 1.48 -4.44 18.21
CA ARG A 49 2.48 -4.76 19.24
C ARG A 49 2.46 -3.72 20.35
N GLU A 50 2.33 -2.46 20.02
CA GLU A 50 2.27 -1.41 21.03
C GLU A 50 1.08 -1.60 21.96
N LYS A 51 -0.05 -2.00 21.42
CA LYS A 51 -1.23 -2.26 22.21
C LYS A 51 -1.03 -3.43 23.16
N LYS A 52 -0.35 -4.46 22.69
CA LYS A 52 -0.13 -5.64 23.50
C LYS A 52 0.79 -5.41 24.69
N GLU A 53 1.67 -4.45 24.57
CA GLU A 53 2.63 -4.16 25.61
C GLU A 53 2.02 -3.41 26.80
N ARG A 54 0.80 -2.98 26.66
CA ARG A 54 0.08 -2.35 27.76
C ARG A 54 -0.72 -3.36 28.52
#